data_0a65989219349677b7612508dccd82d4
#
_entry.id   0a65989219349677b7612508dccd82d4
#
_cell.length_a   1.000
_cell.length_b   1.000
_cell.length_c   1.000
_cell.angle_alpha   90.00
_cell.angle_beta   90.00
_cell.angle_gamma   90.00
#
_symmetry.space_group_name_H-M   'P 1'
#
loop_
_entity.id
_entity.type
_entity.pdbx_description
1 polymer ?
#
loop_
_entity_poly.entity_id
_entity_poly.type
_entity_poly.pdbx_seq_one_letter_code
_entity_poly.pdbx_strand_id
1 'polypeptide(L)'
;MNLNKMYGLFLRHFYLIKSSLPRVLDLIYWPTIQIILWGFISKFFSIYSDYYNNTLGIILTCAILYDILFRSSISFNMLFLEEIWSRNFTNLFIAPLKLKEIIISLIFTALIRTLIGLVPAIILTSPLFGVSILKLGFPLFILFLSLYIFGITLGLFVSSGLMRYGPSFENIAWSSLFLLAPLGCIYYPIEILPEFFKVIAKGLPLVYIFDETRNILINGLVDYENIKPAYLLNLVYLIFGIGLFYLSFLRARIKGTLINMGE
;
A
#
# COMPACT_ATOMS: atom_id res chain seq x y z
N MET A 1 1.31 20.02 -17.68
CA MET A 1 0.44 19.12 -16.93
C MET A 1 -0.96 19.73 -16.92
N ASN A 2 -1.98 19.01 -17.37
CA ASN A 2 -3.34 19.56 -17.46
C ASN A 2 -4.22 18.90 -16.39
N LEU A 3 -4.59 19.67 -15.36
CA LEU A 3 -5.39 19.20 -14.23
C LEU A 3 -6.76 18.66 -14.65
N ASN A 4 -7.40 19.25 -15.64
CA ASN A 4 -8.70 18.81 -16.14
C ASN A 4 -8.66 17.39 -16.74
N LYS A 5 -7.55 17.04 -17.40
CA LYS A 5 -7.34 15.70 -17.97
C LYS A 5 -7.15 14.66 -16.87
N MET A 6 -6.37 15.00 -15.84
CA MET A 6 -6.15 14.13 -14.67
C MET A 6 -7.45 13.94 -13.89
N TYR A 7 -8.20 15.01 -13.70
CA TYR A 7 -9.50 14.97 -13.04
C TYR A 7 -10.52 14.12 -13.81
N GLY A 8 -10.54 14.24 -15.15
CA GLY A 8 -11.40 13.38 -15.99
C GLY A 8 -11.11 11.89 -15.83
N LEU A 9 -9.81 11.50 -15.80
CA LEU A 9 -9.42 10.11 -15.58
C LEU A 9 -9.75 9.64 -14.16
N PHE A 10 -9.52 10.49 -13.16
CA PHE A 10 -9.92 10.22 -11.78
C PHE A 10 -11.44 10.00 -11.66
N LEU A 11 -12.26 10.89 -12.23
CA LEU A 11 -13.72 10.77 -12.22
C LEU A 11 -14.18 9.46 -12.86
N ARG A 12 -13.57 9.06 -13.98
CA ARG A 12 -13.86 7.78 -14.61
C ARG A 12 -13.70 6.61 -13.65
N HIS A 13 -12.54 6.50 -12.99
CA HIS A 13 -12.29 5.45 -12.00
C HIS A 13 -13.21 5.55 -10.78
N PHE A 14 -13.48 6.76 -10.32
CA PHE A 14 -14.40 6.98 -9.20
C PHE A 14 -15.82 6.51 -9.53
N TYR A 15 -16.33 6.82 -10.72
CA TYR A 15 -17.64 6.34 -11.15
C TYR A 15 -17.68 4.82 -11.34
N LEU A 16 -16.60 4.20 -11.80
CA LEU A 16 -16.51 2.74 -11.89
C LEU A 16 -16.60 2.07 -10.49
N ILE A 17 -16.03 2.68 -9.47
CA ILE A 17 -16.17 2.20 -8.09
C ILE A 17 -17.60 2.40 -7.60
N LYS A 18 -18.12 3.62 -7.74
CA LYS A 18 -19.46 4.00 -7.25
C LYS A 18 -20.58 3.22 -7.90
N SER A 19 -20.46 2.86 -9.18
CA SER A 19 -21.49 2.14 -9.94
C SER A 19 -21.63 0.67 -9.54
N SER A 20 -20.70 0.11 -8.78
CA SER A 20 -20.69 -1.32 -8.43
C SER A 20 -20.64 -1.50 -6.92
N LEU A 21 -21.77 -1.81 -6.30
CA LEU A 21 -21.85 -2.14 -4.88
C LEU A 21 -20.87 -3.25 -4.47
N PRO A 22 -20.70 -4.37 -5.23
CA PRO A 22 -19.71 -5.37 -4.91
C PRO A 22 -18.28 -4.84 -4.81
N ARG A 23 -17.88 -3.88 -5.66
CA ARG A 23 -16.53 -3.28 -5.60
C ARG A 23 -16.34 -2.45 -4.33
N VAL A 24 -17.35 -1.68 -3.92
CA VAL A 24 -17.30 -0.90 -2.68
C VAL A 24 -17.24 -1.83 -1.47
N LEU A 25 -18.06 -2.88 -1.47
CA LEU A 25 -18.06 -3.88 -0.40
C LEU A 25 -16.71 -4.60 -0.30
N ASP A 26 -16.12 -4.99 -1.43
CA ASP A 26 -14.80 -5.64 -1.46
C ASP A 26 -13.70 -4.72 -0.86
N LEU A 27 -13.72 -3.44 -1.18
CA LEU A 27 -12.78 -2.47 -0.62
C LEU A 27 -12.86 -2.35 0.92
N ILE A 28 -14.06 -2.45 1.50
CA ILE A 28 -14.30 -2.31 2.94
C ILE A 28 -14.16 -3.64 3.66
N TYR A 29 -14.59 -4.73 3.06
CA TYR A 29 -14.65 -6.05 3.68
C TYR A 29 -13.28 -6.56 4.12
N TRP A 30 -12.32 -6.61 3.21
CA TRP A 30 -11.01 -7.19 3.50
C TRP A 30 -10.25 -6.45 4.62
N PRO A 31 -10.13 -5.09 4.63
CA PRO A 31 -9.49 -4.39 5.73
C PRO A 31 -10.20 -4.64 7.06
N THR A 32 -11.53 -4.64 7.02
CA THR A 32 -12.34 -4.82 8.24
C THR A 32 -12.11 -6.20 8.86
N ILE A 33 -12.17 -7.27 8.06
CA ILE A 33 -11.93 -8.63 8.54
C ILE A 33 -10.51 -8.80 9.06
N GLN A 34 -9.52 -8.24 8.35
CA GLN A 34 -8.12 -8.33 8.76
C GLN A 34 -7.88 -7.62 10.09
N ILE A 35 -8.44 -6.42 10.29
CA ILE A 35 -8.32 -5.66 11.54
C ILE A 35 -9.06 -6.36 12.68
N ILE A 36 -10.23 -6.95 12.44
CA ILE A 36 -10.95 -7.74 13.43
C ILE A 36 -10.11 -8.95 13.86
N LEU A 37 -9.54 -9.70 12.90
CA LEU A 37 -8.68 -10.84 13.18
C LEU A 37 -7.48 -10.46 14.05
N TRP A 38 -6.72 -9.44 13.63
CA TRP A 38 -5.57 -8.97 14.39
C TRP A 38 -5.95 -8.37 15.74
N GLY A 39 -7.13 -7.74 15.84
CA GLY A 39 -7.67 -7.24 17.10
C GLY A 39 -7.93 -8.38 18.10
N PHE A 40 -8.56 -9.49 17.67
CA PHE A 40 -8.76 -10.65 18.54
C PHE A 40 -7.45 -11.34 18.90
N ILE A 41 -6.51 -11.50 17.96
CA ILE A 41 -5.17 -12.04 18.23
C ILE A 41 -4.45 -11.18 19.28
N SER A 42 -4.47 -9.86 19.10
CA SER A 42 -3.85 -8.93 20.04
C SER A 42 -4.49 -9.00 21.44
N LYS A 43 -5.84 -9.10 21.48
CA LYS A 43 -6.59 -9.25 22.72
C LYS A 43 -6.26 -10.57 23.43
N PHE A 44 -6.13 -11.66 22.67
CA PHE A 44 -5.70 -12.95 23.22
C PHE A 44 -4.34 -12.82 23.89
N PHE A 45 -3.34 -12.27 23.24
CA PHE A 45 -2.01 -12.07 23.83
C PHE A 45 -2.04 -11.18 25.09
N SER A 46 -2.86 -10.14 25.11
CA SER A 46 -2.97 -9.25 26.28
C SER A 46 -3.59 -9.91 27.51
N ILE A 47 -4.43 -10.93 27.33
CA ILE A 47 -5.07 -11.65 28.43
C ILE A 47 -4.14 -12.73 29.02
N TYR A 48 -3.39 -13.43 28.18
CA TYR A 48 -2.62 -14.61 28.58
C TYR A 48 -1.14 -14.32 28.88
N SER A 49 -0.71 -13.07 28.82
CA SER A 49 0.66 -12.70 29.08
C SER A 49 0.74 -11.39 29.88
N ASP A 50 1.16 -11.46 31.15
CA ASP A 50 1.39 -10.28 32.02
C ASP A 50 2.43 -9.31 31.44
N TYR A 51 3.34 -9.83 30.62
CA TYR A 51 4.36 -9.06 29.92
C TYR A 51 3.78 -8.16 28.82
N TYR A 52 2.53 -8.42 28.39
CA TYR A 52 1.93 -7.82 27.18
C TYR A 52 0.77 -6.85 27.44
N ASN A 53 0.62 -6.29 28.64
CA ASN A 53 -0.48 -5.38 28.96
C ASN A 53 -0.59 -4.14 28.03
N ASN A 54 0.54 -3.71 27.41
CA ASN A 54 0.57 -2.63 26.40
C ASN A 54 0.60 -3.14 24.94
N THR A 55 0.69 -4.45 24.73
CA THR A 55 0.98 -5.03 23.40
C THR A 55 -0.24 -5.04 22.48
N LEU A 56 -1.45 -5.06 23.05
CA LEU A 56 -2.69 -5.01 22.26
C LEU A 56 -2.70 -3.79 21.33
N GLY A 57 -2.33 -2.62 21.84
CA GLY A 57 -2.25 -1.40 21.04
C GLY A 57 -1.17 -1.45 19.97
N ILE A 58 -0.02 -2.05 20.27
CA ILE A 58 1.14 -2.09 19.37
C ILE A 58 0.85 -2.99 18.15
N ILE A 59 0.49 -4.25 18.39
CA ILE A 59 0.25 -5.22 17.30
C ILE A 59 -0.89 -4.74 16.39
N LEU A 60 -1.99 -4.29 16.98
CA LEU A 60 -3.14 -3.82 16.21
C LEU A 60 -2.80 -2.56 15.40
N THR A 61 -2.08 -1.61 15.99
CA THR A 61 -1.64 -0.40 15.27
C THR A 61 -0.69 -0.75 14.12
N CYS A 62 0.27 -1.64 14.33
CA CYS A 62 1.16 -2.11 13.28
C CYS A 62 0.39 -2.84 12.16
N ALA A 63 -0.61 -3.65 12.49
CA ALA A 63 -1.46 -4.30 11.51
C ALA A 63 -2.24 -3.29 10.64
N ILE A 64 -2.80 -2.23 11.26
CA ILE A 64 -3.51 -1.17 10.54
C ILE A 64 -2.54 -0.40 9.63
N LEU A 65 -1.36 -0.06 10.12
CA LEU A 65 -0.34 0.63 9.33
C LEU A 65 0.13 -0.23 8.15
N TYR A 66 0.32 -1.54 8.35
CA TYR A 66 0.67 -2.44 7.27
C TYR A 66 -0.43 -2.53 6.20
N ASP A 67 -1.70 -2.47 6.61
CA ASP A 67 -2.81 -2.48 5.66
C ASP A 67 -2.81 -1.23 4.76
N ILE A 68 -2.25 -0.08 5.19
CA ILE A 68 -2.02 1.10 4.35
C ILE A 68 -1.13 0.75 3.15
N LEU A 69 0.00 0.13 3.40
CA LEU A 69 0.94 -0.30 2.36
C LEU A 69 0.30 -1.34 1.45
N PHE A 70 -0.33 -2.34 2.04
CA PHE A 70 -0.99 -3.43 1.32
C PHE A 70 -2.06 -2.87 0.37
N ARG A 71 -2.95 -2.01 0.89
CA ARG A 71 -4.04 -1.41 0.11
C ARG A 71 -3.55 -0.47 -0.97
N SER A 72 -2.55 0.36 -0.71
CA SER A 72 -2.02 1.28 -1.70
C SER A 72 -1.40 0.54 -2.89
N SER A 73 -0.65 -0.52 -2.63
CA SER A 73 -0.05 -1.36 -3.67
C SER A 73 -1.11 -2.08 -4.50
N ILE A 74 -2.02 -2.81 -3.85
CA ILE A 74 -3.09 -3.54 -4.55
C ILE A 74 -4.03 -2.58 -5.28
N SER A 75 -4.41 -1.45 -4.68
CA SER A 75 -5.28 -0.47 -5.35
C SER A 75 -4.67 0.06 -6.63
N PHE A 76 -3.38 0.38 -6.63
CA PHE A 76 -2.68 0.84 -7.84
C PHE A 76 -2.65 -0.26 -8.92
N ASN A 77 -2.33 -1.49 -8.54
CA ASN A 77 -2.28 -2.61 -9.47
C ASN A 77 -3.66 -2.94 -10.06
N MET A 78 -4.71 -2.94 -9.23
CA MET A 78 -6.08 -3.19 -9.67
C MET A 78 -6.58 -2.13 -10.65
N LEU A 79 -6.27 -0.84 -10.40
CA LEU A 79 -6.62 0.23 -11.34
C LEU A 79 -5.93 0.01 -12.70
N PHE A 80 -4.69 -0.46 -12.69
CA PHE A 80 -3.96 -0.76 -13.90
C PHE A 80 -4.52 -2.01 -14.63
N LEU A 81 -4.85 -3.06 -13.88
CA LEU A 81 -5.48 -4.27 -14.41
C LEU A 81 -6.87 -4.01 -14.98
N GLU A 82 -7.67 -3.15 -14.35
CA GLU A 82 -8.97 -2.73 -14.86
C GLU A 82 -8.88 -2.10 -16.26
N GLU A 83 -7.79 -1.35 -16.55
CA GLU A 83 -7.52 -0.81 -17.89
C GLU A 83 -7.15 -1.90 -18.88
N ILE A 84 -6.42 -2.95 -18.47
CA ILE A 84 -6.09 -4.12 -19.29
C ILE A 84 -7.37 -4.90 -19.60
N TRP A 85 -8.11 -5.31 -18.58
CA TRP A 85 -9.31 -6.15 -18.74
C TRP A 85 -10.43 -5.48 -19.52
N SER A 86 -10.57 -4.15 -19.37
CA SER A 86 -11.54 -3.37 -20.15
C SER A 86 -11.07 -3.06 -21.57
N ARG A 87 -9.85 -3.52 -21.97
CA ARG A 87 -9.21 -3.19 -23.26
C ARG A 87 -9.15 -1.68 -23.55
N ASN A 88 -9.08 -0.88 -22.49
CA ASN A 88 -9.19 0.58 -22.60
C ASN A 88 -7.86 1.28 -22.95
N PHE A 89 -6.74 0.55 -23.01
CA PHE A 89 -5.45 1.16 -23.37
C PHE A 89 -5.47 1.81 -24.75
N THR A 90 -6.21 1.24 -25.71
CA THR A 90 -6.40 1.87 -27.02
C THR A 90 -6.98 3.28 -26.90
N ASN A 91 -8.02 3.44 -26.08
CA ASN A 91 -8.64 4.75 -25.85
C ASN A 91 -7.71 5.71 -25.10
N LEU A 92 -6.93 5.20 -24.13
CA LEU A 92 -5.94 5.99 -23.41
C LEU A 92 -4.80 6.49 -24.32
N PHE A 93 -4.42 5.73 -25.37
CA PHE A 93 -3.42 6.11 -26.34
C PHE A 93 -3.91 7.13 -27.36
N ILE A 94 -5.19 7.06 -27.76
CA ILE A 94 -5.83 8.04 -28.64
C ILE A 94 -6.08 9.34 -27.87
N ALA A 95 -6.36 9.27 -26.58
CA ALA A 95 -6.56 10.45 -25.74
C ALA A 95 -5.26 11.28 -25.64
N PRO A 96 -5.36 12.61 -25.63
CA PRO A 96 -4.19 13.50 -25.53
C PRO A 96 -3.65 13.53 -24.08
N LEU A 97 -3.40 12.36 -23.48
CA LEU A 97 -2.87 12.17 -22.13
C LEU A 97 -1.37 11.89 -22.18
N LYS A 98 -0.62 12.55 -21.31
CA LYS A 98 0.79 12.23 -21.08
C LYS A 98 0.89 11.12 -20.03
N LEU A 99 1.88 10.25 -20.16
CA LEU A 99 2.10 9.15 -19.20
C LEU A 99 2.16 9.64 -17.73
N LYS A 100 2.79 10.79 -17.50
CA LYS A 100 2.83 11.40 -16.15
C LYS A 100 1.42 11.73 -15.62
N GLU A 101 0.51 12.17 -16.47
CA GLU A 101 -0.87 12.50 -16.09
C GLU A 101 -1.65 11.24 -15.73
N ILE A 102 -1.41 10.14 -16.44
CA ILE A 102 -1.98 8.83 -16.14
C ILE A 102 -1.48 8.33 -14.78
N ILE A 103 -0.16 8.29 -14.56
CA ILE A 103 0.44 7.80 -13.30
C ILE A 103 -0.09 8.60 -12.10
N ILE A 104 -0.08 9.93 -12.17
CA ILE A 104 -0.54 10.78 -11.06
C ILE A 104 -2.04 10.56 -10.77
N SER A 105 -2.85 10.42 -11.82
CA SER A 105 -4.28 10.13 -11.66
C SER A 105 -4.51 8.78 -10.98
N LEU A 106 -3.76 7.74 -11.38
CA LEU A 106 -3.84 6.41 -10.75
C LEU A 106 -3.38 6.45 -9.27
N ILE A 107 -2.29 7.17 -8.96
CA ILE A 107 -1.83 7.37 -7.58
C ILE A 107 -2.93 8.02 -6.75
N PHE A 108 -3.52 9.11 -7.22
CA PHE A 108 -4.58 9.79 -6.48
C PHE A 108 -5.84 8.92 -6.31
N THR A 109 -6.22 8.17 -7.33
CA THR A 109 -7.35 7.23 -7.25
C THR A 109 -7.04 6.09 -6.27
N ALA A 110 -5.81 5.57 -6.26
CA ALA A 110 -5.38 4.55 -5.31
C ALA A 110 -5.44 5.08 -3.86
N LEU A 111 -5.11 6.36 -3.63
CA LEU A 111 -5.27 6.99 -2.31
C LEU A 111 -6.72 6.96 -1.84
N ILE A 112 -7.64 7.37 -2.70
CA ILE A 112 -9.08 7.36 -2.36
C ILE A 112 -9.57 5.94 -2.09
N ARG A 113 -9.19 4.94 -2.90
CA ARG A 113 -9.52 3.52 -2.66
C ARG A 113 -8.97 3.03 -1.32
N THR A 114 -7.73 3.36 -1.01
CA THR A 114 -7.10 3.02 0.27
C THR A 114 -7.86 3.62 1.44
N LEU A 115 -8.24 4.89 1.37
CA LEU A 115 -9.00 5.57 2.43
C LEU A 115 -10.42 5.00 2.58
N ILE A 116 -11.12 4.68 1.49
CA ILE A 116 -12.45 4.05 1.53
C ILE A 116 -12.39 2.72 2.30
N GLY A 117 -11.34 1.93 2.11
CA GLY A 117 -11.18 0.65 2.81
C GLY A 117 -10.79 0.82 4.28
N LEU A 118 -9.81 1.69 4.54
CA LEU A 118 -9.22 1.82 5.88
C LEU A 118 -10.08 2.60 6.88
N VAL A 119 -10.75 3.66 6.44
CA VAL A 119 -11.48 4.54 7.38
C VAL A 119 -12.57 3.79 8.16
N PRO A 120 -13.44 2.98 7.53
CA PRO A 120 -14.42 2.17 8.28
C PRO A 120 -13.76 1.21 9.26
N ALA A 121 -12.68 0.55 8.83
CA ALA A 121 -11.94 -0.41 9.63
C ALA A 121 -11.30 0.25 10.87
N ILE A 122 -10.67 1.43 10.70
CA ILE A 122 -10.09 2.21 11.80
C ILE A 122 -11.18 2.68 12.80
N ILE A 123 -12.34 3.10 12.31
CA ILE A 123 -13.45 3.51 13.18
C ILE A 123 -13.90 2.36 14.09
N LEU A 124 -13.89 1.13 13.59
CA LEU A 124 -14.28 -0.05 14.35
C LEU A 124 -13.27 -0.46 15.44
N THR A 125 -11.99 -0.03 15.36
CA THR A 125 -10.98 -0.44 16.35
C THR A 125 -11.25 0.10 17.76
N SER A 126 -11.76 1.32 17.86
CA SER A 126 -12.05 1.94 19.15
C SER A 126 -13.18 1.23 19.93
N PRO A 127 -14.38 1.00 19.34
CA PRO A 127 -15.48 0.33 20.06
C PRO A 127 -15.22 -1.16 20.31
N LEU A 128 -14.47 -1.85 19.43
CA LEU A 128 -14.26 -3.30 19.58
C LEU A 128 -13.09 -3.65 20.51
N PHE A 129 -12.02 -2.86 20.46
CA PHE A 129 -10.76 -3.18 21.13
C PHE A 129 -10.24 -2.10 22.06
N GLY A 130 -10.91 -0.93 22.14
CA GLY A 130 -10.45 0.21 22.95
C GLY A 130 -9.18 0.91 22.42
N VAL A 131 -8.71 0.53 21.22
CA VAL A 131 -7.50 1.07 20.59
C VAL A 131 -7.89 2.10 19.54
N SER A 132 -7.24 3.25 19.58
CA SER A 132 -7.41 4.29 18.55
C SER A 132 -6.05 4.69 17.98
N ILE A 133 -5.83 4.41 16.71
CA ILE A 133 -4.62 4.82 15.98
C ILE A 133 -4.50 6.36 15.89
N LEU A 134 -5.63 7.07 15.98
CA LEU A 134 -5.67 8.53 15.94
C LEU A 134 -4.96 9.19 17.13
N LYS A 135 -4.71 8.44 18.22
CA LYS A 135 -3.90 8.89 19.36
C LYS A 135 -2.45 9.20 18.99
N LEU A 136 -1.95 8.63 17.90
CA LEU A 136 -0.62 8.97 17.35
C LEU A 136 -0.53 10.42 16.85
N GLY A 137 -1.66 11.08 16.58
CA GLY A 137 -1.65 12.48 16.15
C GLY A 137 -0.90 12.73 14.84
N PHE A 138 -0.07 13.79 14.81
CA PHE A 138 0.71 14.17 13.62
C PHE A 138 1.70 13.09 13.13
N PRO A 139 2.40 12.35 13.98
CA PRO A 139 3.22 11.20 13.57
C PRO A 139 2.50 10.19 12.67
N LEU A 140 1.20 9.96 12.90
CA LEU A 140 0.41 9.07 12.05
C LEU A 140 0.45 9.49 10.58
N PHE A 141 0.39 10.80 10.29
CA PHE A 141 0.44 11.30 8.92
C PHE A 141 1.81 10.99 8.27
N ILE A 142 2.89 11.14 9.02
CA ILE A 142 4.25 10.84 8.54
C ILE A 142 4.39 9.34 8.24
N LEU A 143 3.99 8.49 9.18
CA LEU A 143 4.03 7.04 9.01
C LEU A 143 3.14 6.59 7.82
N PHE A 144 1.92 7.12 7.74
CA PHE A 144 1.00 6.87 6.63
C PHE A 144 1.63 7.23 5.28
N LEU A 145 2.20 8.43 5.16
CA LEU A 145 2.77 8.91 3.90
C LEU A 145 3.93 8.03 3.43
N SER A 146 4.81 7.63 4.35
CA SER A 146 5.93 6.74 4.03
C SER A 146 5.46 5.38 3.52
N LEU A 147 4.51 4.74 4.22
CA LEU A 147 3.95 3.45 3.83
C LEU A 147 3.16 3.52 2.53
N TYR A 148 2.41 4.61 2.33
CA TYR A 148 1.68 4.86 1.10
C TYR A 148 2.62 5.00 -0.11
N ILE A 149 3.69 5.79 0.01
CA ILE A 149 4.70 5.96 -1.05
C ILE A 149 5.35 4.61 -1.39
N PHE A 150 5.71 3.81 -0.39
CA PHE A 150 6.29 2.50 -0.63
C PHE A 150 5.30 1.54 -1.30
N GLY A 151 4.04 1.54 -0.87
CA GLY A 151 3.00 0.74 -1.51
C GLY A 151 2.78 1.11 -2.97
N ILE A 152 2.72 2.41 -3.29
CA ILE A 152 2.65 2.87 -4.69
C ILE A 152 3.90 2.44 -5.48
N THR A 153 5.06 2.47 -4.86
CA THR A 153 6.31 2.02 -5.51
C THR A 153 6.24 0.54 -5.88
N LEU A 154 5.76 -0.31 -4.97
CA LEU A 154 5.51 -1.73 -5.26
C LEU A 154 4.46 -1.89 -6.37
N GLY A 155 3.40 -1.09 -6.35
CA GLY A 155 2.42 -1.03 -7.41
C GLY A 155 3.03 -0.72 -8.78
N LEU A 156 3.95 0.24 -8.85
CA LEU A 156 4.69 0.56 -10.08
C LEU A 156 5.57 -0.59 -10.56
N PHE A 157 6.26 -1.30 -9.64
CA PHE A 157 7.06 -2.48 -10.00
C PHE A 157 6.21 -3.58 -10.60
N VAL A 158 5.12 -3.94 -9.94
CA VAL A 158 4.22 -4.99 -10.42
C VAL A 158 3.56 -4.60 -11.75
N SER A 159 3.06 -3.35 -11.86
CA SER A 159 2.48 -2.86 -13.11
C SER A 159 3.48 -2.85 -14.27
N SER A 160 4.78 -2.62 -13.97
CA SER A 160 5.85 -2.77 -14.96
C SER A 160 5.99 -4.21 -15.45
N GLY A 161 5.84 -5.17 -14.55
CA GLY A 161 5.81 -6.59 -14.87
C GLY A 161 4.57 -7.00 -15.66
N LEU A 162 3.39 -6.47 -15.27
CA LEU A 162 2.13 -6.71 -16.01
C LEU A 162 2.23 -6.28 -17.48
N MET A 163 2.85 -5.13 -17.74
CA MET A 163 3.08 -4.65 -19.12
C MET A 163 4.01 -5.55 -19.93
N ARG A 164 4.90 -6.30 -19.27
CA ARG A 164 5.89 -7.14 -19.92
C ARG A 164 5.46 -8.59 -20.06
N TYR A 165 4.82 -9.14 -19.02
CA TYR A 165 4.50 -10.57 -18.89
C TYR A 165 3.00 -10.86 -18.93
N GLY A 166 2.16 -9.82 -19.01
CA GLY A 166 0.71 -9.96 -19.07
C GLY A 166 0.05 -10.12 -17.69
N PRO A 167 -1.29 -10.34 -17.69
CA PRO A 167 -2.11 -10.39 -16.47
C PRO A 167 -1.70 -11.44 -15.44
N SER A 168 -1.10 -12.55 -15.86
CA SER A 168 -0.61 -13.62 -14.95
C SER A 168 0.43 -13.12 -13.92
N PHE A 169 1.07 -11.99 -14.20
CA PHE A 169 2.01 -11.35 -13.27
C PHE A 169 1.32 -10.74 -12.03
N GLU A 170 -0.01 -10.68 -12.01
CA GLU A 170 -0.80 -10.22 -10.86
C GLU A 170 -0.48 -11.00 -9.58
N ASN A 171 -0.25 -12.31 -9.69
CA ASN A 171 0.08 -13.14 -8.54
C ASN A 171 1.32 -12.65 -7.78
N ILE A 172 2.25 -11.98 -8.47
CA ILE A 172 3.45 -11.41 -7.84
C ILE A 172 3.10 -10.19 -6.98
N ALA A 173 2.02 -9.46 -7.30
CA ALA A 173 1.52 -8.39 -6.43
C ALA A 173 1.20 -8.90 -5.03
N TRP A 174 0.44 -9.98 -4.95
CA TRP A 174 0.06 -10.61 -3.69
C TRP A 174 1.25 -11.25 -2.99
N SER A 175 2.03 -12.06 -3.72
CA SER A 175 3.18 -12.78 -3.17
C SER A 175 4.24 -11.83 -2.60
N SER A 176 4.51 -10.71 -3.25
CA SER A 176 5.48 -9.72 -2.77
C SER A 176 5.07 -9.09 -1.45
N LEU A 177 3.78 -8.78 -1.28
CA LEU A 177 3.26 -8.23 -0.04
C LEU A 177 3.32 -9.25 1.11
N PHE A 178 2.94 -10.50 0.86
CA PHE A 178 3.07 -11.56 1.88
C PHE A 178 4.53 -11.82 2.26
N LEU A 179 5.47 -11.74 1.32
CA LEU A 179 6.91 -11.86 1.60
C LEU A 179 7.44 -10.67 2.42
N LEU A 180 6.93 -9.47 2.17
CA LEU A 180 7.33 -8.27 2.90
C LEU A 180 6.82 -8.26 4.35
N ALA A 181 5.74 -8.98 4.67
CA ALA A 181 5.21 -9.01 6.03
C ALA A 181 6.23 -9.52 7.06
N PRO A 182 6.88 -10.69 6.90
CA PRO A 182 7.92 -11.12 7.82
C PRO A 182 9.21 -10.30 7.73
N LEU A 183 9.64 -9.87 6.54
CA LEU A 183 10.88 -9.11 6.38
C LEU A 183 10.77 -7.66 6.87
N GLY A 184 9.59 -7.10 6.85
CA GLY A 184 9.31 -5.72 7.27
C GLY A 184 9.24 -5.52 8.79
N CYS A 185 9.44 -6.57 9.59
CA CYS A 185 9.40 -6.52 11.07
C CYS A 185 8.12 -5.87 11.61
N ILE A 186 6.97 -6.19 11.01
CA ILE A 186 5.70 -5.52 11.30
C ILE A 186 5.25 -5.83 12.74
N TYR A 187 5.31 -7.09 13.12
CA TYR A 187 4.75 -7.59 14.40
C TYR A 187 5.81 -7.83 15.48
N TYR A 188 7.09 -7.75 15.14
CA TYR A 188 8.21 -8.04 16.01
C TYR A 188 9.42 -7.13 15.69
N PRO A 189 10.32 -6.90 16.63
CA PRO A 189 11.52 -6.11 16.40
C PRO A 189 12.55 -6.86 15.53
N ILE A 190 13.44 -6.11 14.89
CA ILE A 190 14.43 -6.65 13.93
C ILE A 190 15.41 -7.64 14.57
N GLU A 191 15.62 -7.57 15.88
CA GLU A 191 16.54 -8.41 16.64
C GLU A 191 16.16 -9.90 16.58
N ILE A 192 14.88 -10.20 16.38
CA ILE A 192 14.36 -11.58 16.29
C ILE A 192 14.78 -12.26 14.99
N LEU A 193 15.07 -11.48 13.93
CA LEU A 193 15.44 -12.04 12.64
C LEU A 193 16.85 -12.67 12.69
N PRO A 194 17.08 -13.80 11.97
CA PRO A 194 18.43 -14.29 11.69
C PRO A 194 19.27 -13.25 10.97
N GLU A 195 20.59 -13.24 11.18
CA GLU A 195 21.50 -12.21 10.67
C GLU A 195 21.39 -11.97 9.15
N PHE A 196 21.23 -13.04 8.38
CA PHE A 196 21.02 -12.93 6.94
C PHE A 196 19.80 -12.09 6.58
N PHE A 197 18.67 -12.32 7.26
CA PHE A 197 17.43 -11.57 7.02
C PHE A 197 17.48 -10.15 7.57
N LYS A 198 18.26 -9.88 8.63
CA LYS A 198 18.48 -8.52 9.14
C LYS A 198 19.10 -7.60 8.08
N VAL A 199 20.08 -8.11 7.32
CA VAL A 199 20.71 -7.33 6.25
C VAL A 199 19.70 -6.92 5.19
N ILE A 200 18.83 -7.85 4.77
CA ILE A 200 17.77 -7.57 3.79
C ILE A 200 16.74 -6.61 4.37
N ALA A 201 16.30 -6.85 5.61
CA ALA A 201 15.31 -6.04 6.30
C ALA A 201 15.74 -4.57 6.46
N LYS A 202 17.01 -4.31 6.78
CA LYS A 202 17.56 -2.93 6.86
C LYS A 202 17.49 -2.17 5.52
N GLY A 203 17.41 -2.87 4.39
CA GLY A 203 17.16 -2.28 3.08
C GLY A 203 15.70 -1.89 2.82
N LEU A 204 14.77 -2.23 3.72
CA LEU A 204 13.35 -1.96 3.54
C LEU A 204 12.91 -0.75 4.38
N PRO A 205 12.19 0.22 3.80
CA PRO A 205 11.69 1.38 4.55
C PRO A 205 10.71 1.01 5.68
N LEU A 206 10.03 -0.13 5.53
CA LEU A 206 9.08 -0.70 6.50
C LEU A 206 9.68 -0.84 7.90
N VAL A 207 10.88 -1.39 7.99
CA VAL A 207 11.53 -1.70 9.28
C VAL A 207 11.65 -0.46 10.14
N TYR A 208 12.10 0.64 9.57
CA TYR A 208 12.25 1.92 10.29
C TYR A 208 10.90 2.50 10.71
N ILE A 209 9.87 2.35 9.87
CA ILE A 209 8.52 2.85 10.18
C ILE A 209 7.87 2.03 11.30
N PHE A 210 7.98 0.71 11.27
CA PHE A 210 7.39 -0.13 12.31
C PHE A 210 8.18 -0.09 13.62
N ASP A 211 9.49 0.08 13.54
CA ASP A 211 10.32 0.27 14.72
C ASP A 211 9.98 1.59 15.43
N GLU A 212 9.88 2.67 14.68
CA GLU A 212 9.46 3.96 15.23
C GLU A 212 8.00 3.95 15.71
N THR A 213 7.10 3.23 15.05
CA THR A 213 5.73 3.06 15.55
C THR A 213 5.71 2.42 16.94
N ARG A 214 6.52 1.38 17.16
CA ARG A 214 6.68 0.75 18.49
C ARG A 214 7.26 1.73 19.50
N ASN A 215 8.30 2.47 19.12
CA ASN A 215 8.93 3.49 19.96
C ASN A 215 7.92 4.55 20.42
N ILE A 216 7.13 5.09 19.50
CA ILE A 216 6.10 6.09 19.83
C ILE A 216 5.05 5.51 20.79
N LEU A 217 4.61 4.27 20.57
CA LEU A 217 3.57 3.65 21.39
C LEU A 217 4.07 3.26 22.79
N ILE A 218 5.37 2.97 22.96
CA ILE A 218 5.98 2.60 24.24
C ILE A 218 6.43 3.85 25.00
N ASN A 219 7.16 4.75 24.35
CA ASN A 219 7.86 5.87 24.99
C ASN A 219 7.10 7.21 24.87
N GLY A 220 6.10 7.31 23.99
CA GLY A 220 5.34 8.54 23.75
C GLY A 220 6.12 9.64 23.00
N LEU A 221 7.34 9.37 22.56
CA LEU A 221 8.23 10.32 21.91
C LEU A 221 8.48 9.90 20.46
N VAL A 222 8.61 10.87 19.57
CA VAL A 222 8.92 10.65 18.16
C VAL A 222 10.40 10.90 17.93
N ASP A 223 11.10 9.91 17.40
CA ASP A 223 12.46 10.06 16.91
C ASP A 223 12.49 10.21 15.40
N TYR A 224 12.61 11.45 14.93
CA TYR A 224 12.66 11.75 13.50
C TYR A 224 13.94 11.23 12.83
N GLU A 225 15.02 10.99 13.56
CA GLU A 225 16.26 10.42 13.01
C GLU A 225 16.03 8.98 12.55
N ASN A 226 15.21 8.21 13.26
CA ASN A 226 14.84 6.85 12.87
C ASN A 226 13.94 6.81 11.63
N ILE A 227 13.19 7.88 11.35
CA ILE A 227 12.30 7.95 10.18
C ILE A 227 13.04 8.35 8.90
N LYS A 228 14.13 9.11 8.99
CA LYS A 228 14.90 9.61 7.84
C LYS A 228 15.34 8.50 6.87
N PRO A 229 15.90 7.36 7.31
CA PRO A 229 16.29 6.27 6.43
C PRO A 229 15.10 5.71 5.63
N ALA A 230 13.91 5.62 6.23
CA ALA A 230 12.71 5.16 5.54
C ALA A 230 12.36 6.05 4.34
N TYR A 231 12.39 7.37 4.52
CA TYR A 231 12.11 8.31 3.44
C TYR A 231 13.18 8.33 2.36
N LEU A 232 14.46 8.19 2.75
CA LEU A 232 15.56 8.09 1.79
C LEU A 232 15.41 6.84 0.91
N LEU A 233 15.15 5.69 1.53
CA LEU A 233 14.90 4.44 0.82
C LEU A 233 13.66 4.53 -0.07
N ASN A 234 12.58 5.12 0.43
CA ASN A 234 11.37 5.37 -0.36
C ASN A 234 11.66 6.21 -1.60
N LEU A 235 12.47 7.25 -1.49
CA LEU A 235 12.85 8.09 -2.62
C LEU A 235 13.62 7.27 -3.68
N VAL A 236 14.61 6.49 -3.24
CA VAL A 236 15.41 5.63 -4.13
C VAL A 236 14.53 4.62 -4.86
N TYR A 237 13.68 3.90 -4.11
CA TYR A 237 12.79 2.90 -4.70
C TYR A 237 11.75 3.52 -5.62
N LEU A 238 11.21 4.71 -5.26
CA LEU A 238 10.24 5.42 -6.09
C LEU A 238 10.85 5.86 -7.44
N ILE A 239 12.05 6.43 -7.41
CA ILE A 239 12.76 6.82 -8.65
C ILE A 239 12.98 5.59 -9.53
N PHE A 240 13.43 4.49 -8.94
CA PHE A 240 13.64 3.25 -9.67
C PHE A 240 12.33 2.66 -10.21
N GLY A 241 11.25 2.66 -9.39
CA GLY A 241 9.91 2.21 -9.79
C GLY A 241 9.32 3.00 -10.95
N ILE A 242 9.41 4.35 -10.90
CA ILE A 242 8.99 5.22 -12.00
C ILE A 242 9.81 4.95 -13.25
N GLY A 243 11.13 4.78 -13.11
CA GLY A 243 12.01 4.47 -14.24
C GLY A 243 11.66 3.14 -14.91
N LEU A 244 11.46 2.09 -14.14
CA LEU A 244 11.05 0.78 -14.65
C LEU A 244 9.68 0.84 -15.32
N PHE A 245 8.72 1.52 -14.69
CA PHE A 245 7.38 1.68 -15.26
C PHE A 245 7.43 2.41 -16.61
N TYR A 246 8.19 3.51 -16.67
CA TYR A 246 8.37 4.27 -17.90
C TYR A 246 9.01 3.45 -19.03
N LEU A 247 10.09 2.72 -18.73
CA LEU A 247 10.76 1.85 -19.69
C LEU A 247 9.86 0.71 -20.17
N SER A 248 9.12 0.08 -19.26
CA SER A 248 8.17 -1.00 -19.60
C SER A 248 7.03 -0.48 -20.47
N PHE A 249 6.51 0.69 -20.16
CA PHE A 249 5.47 1.33 -20.95
C PHE A 249 5.92 1.67 -22.37
N LEU A 250 7.13 2.26 -22.53
CA LEU A 250 7.67 2.55 -23.85
C LEU A 250 7.86 1.28 -24.68
N ARG A 251 8.42 0.23 -24.08
CA ARG A 251 8.62 -1.07 -24.77
C ARG A 251 7.29 -1.70 -25.16
N ALA A 252 6.33 -1.71 -24.26
CA ALA A 252 5.00 -2.25 -24.50
C ALA A 252 4.25 -1.48 -25.61
N ARG A 253 4.42 -0.16 -25.67
CA ARG A 253 3.88 0.69 -26.74
C ARG A 253 4.52 0.36 -28.09
N ILE A 254 5.86 0.22 -28.14
CA ILE A 254 6.56 -0.11 -29.40
C ILE A 254 6.19 -1.49 -29.92
N LYS A 255 6.04 -2.47 -29.01
CA LYS A 255 5.70 -3.86 -29.38
C LYS A 255 4.20 -4.09 -29.60
N GLY A 256 3.33 -3.10 -29.32
CA GLY A 256 1.88 -3.26 -29.41
C GLY A 256 1.27 -4.21 -28.36
N THR A 257 2.07 -4.69 -27.38
CA THR A 257 1.61 -5.71 -26.41
C THR A 257 0.45 -5.23 -25.54
N LEU A 258 0.32 -3.92 -25.29
CA LEU A 258 -0.78 -3.37 -24.50
C LEU A 258 -2.14 -3.48 -25.18
N ILE A 259 -2.18 -3.64 -26.51
CA ILE A 259 -3.43 -3.80 -27.27
C ILE A 259 -3.86 -5.27 -27.25
N ASN A 260 -2.89 -6.19 -27.23
CA ASN A 260 -3.12 -7.64 -27.34
C ASN A 260 -3.17 -8.36 -25.98
N MET A 261 -3.00 -7.66 -24.85
CA MET A 261 -3.03 -8.26 -23.50
C MET A 261 -4.42 -8.78 -23.07
N GLY A 262 -5.43 -8.64 -23.90
CA GLY A 262 -6.79 -9.13 -23.63
C GLY A 262 -7.14 -10.42 -24.35
N GLU A 263 -6.20 -11.02 -25.06
CA GLU A 263 -6.31 -12.34 -25.67
C GLU A 263 -5.51 -13.34 -24.80
#